data_a57a7e52477429506fc85af87ae1c22b
#
_entry.id   a57a7e52477429506fc85af87ae1c22b
#
_cell.length_a   1.000
_cell.length_b   1.000
_cell.length_c   1.000
_cell.angle_alpha   90.00
_cell.angle_beta   90.00
_cell.angle_gamma   90.00
#
_symmetry.space_group_name_H-M   'P 1'
#
loop_
_entity.id
_entity.type
_entity.pdbx_description
1 polymer ?
#
loop_
_entity_poly.entity_id
_entity_poly.type
_entity_poly.pdbx_seq_one_letter_code
_entity_poly.pdbx_strand_id
1 'polypeptide(L)'
;VAGTQVKHYRDLAFMGFWEVITNLRTILRNIDFCKKDITQFNPDVLIFIDYPGFNMRIAQWAKQQHIPTHYYISPQIWAWKENRIKAIKRDVDFMYVILPFEKDFYEREHQYRVHFVGHPLLDAIAQRKEVDEQTFKKENNLDVRPIIALLPGSRKQEIAKMLKIMLSIVDDFHQYQFVIAGAPSIDYHFYKRFIKEENVHFVSGKTYDLLSVSYAALVTSGTATLETALLNVPEVVCYKGNWISYHIAKRIIKLKYISLVNLIMDKPVVTELIQGDLTKKNLEAELNKLTTYRHRYEVFKDYVLLRERLGGEGASEKTASLILRQCQEN
;
A
#
# COMPACT_ATOMS: atom_id res chain seq x y z
N VAL A 1 -3.90 -16.63 17.30
CA VAL A 1 -3.35 -16.97 15.98
C VAL A 1 -3.47 -18.48 15.84
N ALA A 2 -4.24 -18.94 14.87
CA ALA A 2 -4.33 -20.36 14.54
C ALA A 2 -3.24 -20.68 13.52
N GLY A 3 -2.33 -21.61 13.84
CA GLY A 3 -1.30 -22.09 12.93
C GLY A 3 0.13 -22.00 13.47
N THR A 4 1.05 -22.66 12.77
CA THR A 4 2.47 -22.68 13.10
C THR A 4 3.24 -21.77 12.12
N GLN A 5 3.95 -20.78 12.64
CA GLN A 5 4.84 -19.98 11.83
C GLN A 5 6.14 -20.75 11.55
N VAL A 6 6.29 -21.22 10.31
CA VAL A 6 7.46 -22.01 9.89
C VAL A 6 8.66 -21.12 9.58
N LYS A 7 8.43 -19.90 9.05
CA LYS A 7 9.49 -18.95 8.72
C LYS A 7 9.01 -17.51 8.87
N HIS A 8 9.86 -16.61 9.38
CA HIS A 8 9.50 -15.21 9.55
C HIS A 8 9.64 -14.44 8.23
N TYR A 9 8.76 -13.46 7.97
CA TYR A 9 8.76 -12.66 6.72
C TYR A 9 10.08 -11.92 6.47
N ARG A 10 10.82 -11.53 7.52
CA ARG A 10 12.14 -10.89 7.39
C ARG A 10 13.18 -11.76 6.68
N ASP A 11 13.02 -13.07 6.75
CA ASP A 11 13.90 -14.05 6.08
C ASP A 11 13.49 -14.33 4.63
N LEU A 12 12.30 -13.83 4.22
CA LEU A 12 11.70 -14.05 2.92
C LEU A 12 11.63 -12.79 2.05
N ALA A 13 11.53 -11.59 2.68
CA ALA A 13 11.26 -10.34 2.01
C ALA A 13 12.54 -9.71 1.42
N PHE A 14 12.88 -10.10 0.20
CA PHE A 14 13.89 -9.43 -0.63
C PHE A 14 13.17 -8.54 -1.63
N MET A 15 13.22 -7.21 -1.43
CA MET A 15 12.57 -6.23 -2.29
C MET A 15 13.61 -5.33 -2.98
N GLY A 16 13.55 -5.29 -4.31
CA GLY A 16 14.44 -4.49 -5.14
C GLY A 16 15.34 -5.33 -6.04
N PHE A 17 15.65 -4.79 -7.23
CA PHE A 17 16.39 -5.51 -8.26
C PHE A 17 17.75 -6.04 -7.76
N TRP A 18 18.51 -5.19 -7.04
CA TRP A 18 19.83 -5.56 -6.50
C TRP A 18 19.73 -6.57 -5.36
N GLU A 19 18.76 -6.41 -4.45
CA GLU A 19 18.54 -7.35 -3.34
C GLU A 19 18.15 -8.74 -3.85
N VAL A 20 17.32 -8.79 -4.90
CA VAL A 20 16.93 -10.06 -5.53
C VAL A 20 18.14 -10.75 -6.19
N ILE A 21 18.99 -10.01 -6.90
CA ILE A 21 20.18 -10.58 -7.56
C ILE A 21 21.18 -11.08 -6.53
N THR A 22 21.49 -10.29 -5.52
CA THR A 22 22.47 -10.65 -4.48
C THR A 22 22.01 -11.83 -3.61
N ASN A 23 20.69 -12.00 -3.44
CA ASN A 23 20.08 -13.04 -2.61
C ASN A 23 19.44 -14.18 -3.41
N LEU A 24 19.73 -14.31 -4.70
CA LEU A 24 19.10 -15.32 -5.57
C LEU A 24 19.23 -16.77 -5.02
N ARG A 25 20.41 -17.13 -4.49
CA ARG A 25 20.65 -18.44 -3.87
C ARG A 25 19.77 -18.65 -2.63
N THR A 26 19.58 -17.62 -1.83
CA THR A 26 18.71 -17.66 -0.64
C THR A 26 17.25 -17.81 -1.04
N ILE A 27 16.80 -17.08 -2.07
CA ILE A 27 15.45 -17.20 -2.61
C ILE A 27 15.17 -18.60 -3.13
N LEU A 28 16.09 -19.19 -3.90
CA LEU A 28 15.95 -20.56 -4.39
C LEU A 28 15.91 -21.58 -3.26
N ARG A 29 16.80 -21.45 -2.27
CA ARG A 29 16.81 -22.31 -1.07
C ARG A 29 15.50 -22.19 -0.27
N ASN A 30 14.92 -20.97 -0.18
CA ASN A 30 13.64 -20.77 0.48
C ASN A 30 12.48 -21.43 -0.29
N ILE A 31 12.51 -21.43 -1.62
CA ILE A 31 11.54 -22.16 -2.45
C ILE A 31 11.64 -23.67 -2.21
N ASP A 32 12.85 -24.23 -2.23
CA ASP A 32 13.06 -25.66 -1.98
C ASP A 32 12.65 -26.06 -0.56
N PHE A 33 12.95 -25.22 0.43
CA PHE A 33 12.52 -25.41 1.80
C PHE A 33 10.97 -25.42 1.89
N CYS A 34 10.31 -24.44 1.29
CA CYS A 34 8.85 -24.34 1.28
C CYS A 34 8.20 -25.56 0.62
N LYS A 35 8.73 -26.03 -0.50
CA LYS A 35 8.23 -27.25 -1.17
C LYS A 35 8.35 -28.49 -0.29
N LYS A 36 9.48 -28.68 0.40
CA LYS A 36 9.69 -29.80 1.34
C LYS A 36 8.71 -29.74 2.51
N ASP A 37 8.52 -28.55 3.09
CA ASP A 37 7.61 -28.31 4.19
C ASP A 37 6.16 -28.61 3.80
N ILE A 38 5.70 -28.11 2.65
CA ILE A 38 4.39 -28.42 2.08
C ILE A 38 4.21 -29.92 1.85
N THR A 39 5.21 -30.60 1.27
CA THR A 39 5.15 -32.04 1.04
C THR A 39 5.03 -32.83 2.36
N GLN A 40 5.77 -32.41 3.39
CA GLN A 40 5.73 -33.03 4.70
C GLN A 40 4.41 -32.79 5.43
N PHE A 41 3.87 -31.57 5.31
CA PHE A 41 2.60 -31.18 5.93
C PHE A 41 1.39 -31.83 5.24
N ASN A 42 1.51 -32.11 3.92
CA ASN A 42 0.48 -32.71 3.07
C ASN A 42 -0.88 -31.99 3.16
N PRO A 43 -0.95 -30.71 2.80
CA PRO A 43 -2.17 -29.91 2.93
C PRO A 43 -3.23 -30.29 1.89
N ASP A 44 -4.51 -30.11 2.23
CA ASP A 44 -5.63 -30.24 1.30
C ASP A 44 -5.67 -29.08 0.29
N VAL A 45 -5.12 -27.92 0.64
CA VAL A 45 -5.17 -26.69 -0.15
C VAL A 45 -4.00 -25.76 0.18
N LEU A 46 -3.53 -25.00 -0.81
CA LEU A 46 -2.56 -23.91 -0.61
C LEU A 46 -3.22 -22.55 -0.82
N ILE A 47 -3.03 -21.67 0.17
CA ILE A 47 -3.52 -20.28 0.12
C ILE A 47 -2.31 -19.37 -0.02
N PHE A 48 -2.22 -18.69 -1.16
CA PHE A 48 -1.19 -17.68 -1.42
C PHE A 48 -1.75 -16.28 -1.10
N ILE A 49 -0.96 -15.46 -0.42
CA ILE A 49 -1.35 -14.09 -0.11
C ILE A 49 -0.28 -13.16 -0.69
N ASP A 50 -0.66 -12.30 -1.68
CA ASP A 50 0.23 -11.35 -2.34
C ASP A 50 1.57 -12.00 -2.79
N TYR A 51 2.69 -11.29 -2.73
CA TYR A 51 4.07 -11.74 -2.94
C TYR A 51 4.30 -12.60 -4.21
N PRO A 52 3.93 -12.08 -5.40
CA PRO A 52 3.82 -12.88 -6.62
C PRO A 52 5.15 -13.46 -7.12
N GLY A 53 6.29 -12.84 -6.77
CA GLY A 53 7.62 -13.33 -7.18
C GLY A 53 7.98 -14.69 -6.62
N PHE A 54 7.49 -15.01 -5.44
CA PHE A 54 7.67 -16.28 -4.75
C PHE A 54 6.46 -17.19 -4.96
N ASN A 55 5.27 -16.70 -4.65
CA ASN A 55 4.04 -17.48 -4.63
C ASN A 55 3.71 -18.11 -5.99
N MET A 56 3.90 -17.40 -7.11
CA MET A 56 3.66 -17.99 -8.43
C MET A 56 4.58 -19.16 -8.78
N ARG A 57 5.79 -19.25 -8.21
CA ARG A 57 6.68 -20.38 -8.40
C ARG A 57 6.24 -21.61 -7.57
N ILE A 58 5.71 -21.35 -6.38
CA ILE A 58 5.11 -22.43 -5.57
C ILE A 58 3.79 -22.88 -6.19
N ALA A 59 2.95 -21.98 -6.71
CA ALA A 59 1.70 -22.31 -7.39
C ALA A 59 1.94 -23.21 -8.61
N GLN A 60 2.95 -22.91 -9.43
CA GLN A 60 3.33 -23.77 -10.55
C GLN A 60 3.71 -25.19 -10.11
N TRP A 61 4.47 -25.31 -9.03
CA TRP A 61 4.85 -26.60 -8.48
C TRP A 61 3.66 -27.32 -7.84
N ALA A 62 2.81 -26.60 -7.09
CA ALA A 62 1.62 -27.17 -6.47
C ALA A 62 0.66 -27.78 -7.50
N LYS A 63 0.50 -27.10 -8.64
CA LYS A 63 -0.31 -27.61 -9.77
C LYS A 63 0.22 -28.96 -10.30
N GLN A 64 1.54 -29.13 -10.34
CA GLN A 64 2.18 -30.41 -10.73
C GLN A 64 1.98 -31.52 -9.68
N GLN A 65 1.79 -31.14 -8.41
CA GLN A 65 1.48 -32.04 -7.31
C GLN A 65 -0.04 -32.27 -7.11
N HIS A 66 -0.87 -31.70 -7.97
CA HIS A 66 -2.34 -31.75 -7.89
C HIS A 66 -2.91 -31.17 -6.58
N ILE A 67 -2.21 -30.20 -5.96
CA ILE A 67 -2.67 -29.51 -4.78
C ILE A 67 -3.50 -28.30 -5.20
N PRO A 68 -4.78 -28.16 -4.80
CA PRO A 68 -5.61 -27.01 -5.10
C PRO A 68 -5.01 -25.69 -4.61
N THR A 69 -5.12 -24.63 -5.43
CA THR A 69 -4.45 -23.35 -5.17
C THR A 69 -5.45 -22.21 -5.12
N HIS A 70 -5.40 -21.44 -4.02
CA HIS A 70 -6.16 -20.22 -3.82
C HIS A 70 -5.20 -19.03 -3.73
N TYR A 71 -5.50 -17.93 -4.43
CA TYR A 71 -4.64 -16.75 -4.42
C TYR A 71 -5.44 -15.53 -3.96
N TYR A 72 -5.10 -15.00 -2.80
CA TYR A 72 -5.66 -13.79 -2.22
C TYR A 72 -4.71 -12.61 -2.41
N ILE A 73 -5.24 -11.45 -2.78
CA ILE A 73 -4.49 -10.24 -3.17
C ILE A 73 -3.69 -10.52 -4.46
N SER A 74 -4.36 -10.38 -5.59
CA SER A 74 -3.85 -10.75 -6.91
C SER A 74 -2.52 -10.06 -7.27
N PRO A 75 -1.67 -10.68 -8.08
CA PRO A 75 -0.55 -9.99 -8.69
C PRO A 75 -1.02 -8.79 -9.51
N GLN A 76 -0.42 -7.61 -9.32
CA GLN A 76 -0.82 -6.36 -10.00
C GLN A 76 -0.41 -6.37 -11.49
N ILE A 77 -0.84 -7.38 -12.25
CA ILE A 77 -0.50 -7.53 -13.67
C ILE A 77 -1.20 -6.50 -14.56
N TRP A 78 -2.27 -5.89 -14.08
CA TRP A 78 -2.95 -4.76 -14.70
C TRP A 78 -2.08 -3.49 -14.77
N ALA A 79 -1.10 -3.35 -13.86
CA ALA A 79 -0.16 -2.24 -13.87
C ALA A 79 1.06 -2.52 -14.76
N TRP A 80 1.56 -3.77 -14.77
CA TRP A 80 2.77 -4.15 -15.50
C TRP A 80 2.88 -5.68 -15.63
N LYS A 81 3.57 -6.17 -16.67
CA LYS A 81 3.75 -7.60 -16.94
C LYS A 81 2.43 -8.39 -17.11
N GLU A 82 1.51 -7.82 -17.85
CA GLU A 82 0.22 -8.42 -18.20
C GLU A 82 0.35 -9.84 -18.77
N ASN A 83 1.46 -10.15 -19.46
CA ASN A 83 1.74 -11.48 -20.01
C ASN A 83 1.79 -12.60 -18.93
N ARG A 84 1.92 -12.26 -17.64
CA ARG A 84 1.83 -13.23 -16.53
C ARG A 84 0.44 -13.85 -16.38
N ILE A 85 -0.59 -13.30 -17.02
CA ILE A 85 -1.94 -13.89 -17.01
C ILE A 85 -1.93 -15.34 -17.46
N LYS A 86 -1.05 -15.72 -18.41
CA LYS A 86 -0.92 -17.09 -18.89
C LYS A 86 -0.50 -18.05 -17.76
N ALA A 87 0.44 -17.64 -16.93
CA ALA A 87 0.88 -18.43 -15.78
C ALA A 87 -0.22 -18.49 -14.70
N ILE A 88 -0.89 -17.38 -14.42
CA ILE A 88 -2.00 -17.33 -13.45
C ILE A 88 -3.10 -18.31 -13.87
N LYS A 89 -3.56 -18.27 -15.12
CA LYS A 89 -4.60 -19.19 -15.62
C LYS A 89 -4.20 -20.68 -15.54
N ARG A 90 -2.92 -20.99 -15.68
CA ARG A 90 -2.42 -22.36 -15.63
C ARG A 90 -2.29 -22.88 -14.20
N ASP A 91 -1.79 -22.01 -13.29
CA ASP A 91 -1.23 -22.41 -12.00
C ASP A 91 -2.11 -22.04 -10.79
N VAL A 92 -3.14 -21.22 -10.97
CA VAL A 92 -4.04 -20.74 -9.89
C VAL A 92 -5.47 -21.17 -10.19
N ASP A 93 -6.07 -21.94 -9.28
CA ASP A 93 -7.43 -22.45 -9.46
C ASP A 93 -8.47 -21.39 -9.06
N PHE A 94 -8.26 -20.66 -7.96
CA PHE A 94 -9.18 -19.64 -7.45
C PHE A 94 -8.44 -18.35 -7.11
N MET A 95 -8.93 -17.23 -7.64
CA MET A 95 -8.35 -15.90 -7.43
C MET A 95 -9.33 -14.98 -6.70
N TYR A 96 -8.85 -14.35 -5.62
CA TYR A 96 -9.60 -13.38 -4.82
C TYR A 96 -8.95 -12.00 -4.95
N VAL A 97 -9.64 -11.10 -5.63
CA VAL A 97 -9.15 -9.75 -5.95
C VAL A 97 -9.71 -8.73 -4.97
N ILE A 98 -8.93 -7.69 -4.69
CA ILE A 98 -9.23 -6.69 -3.67
C ILE A 98 -9.57 -5.31 -4.23
N LEU A 99 -9.25 -5.05 -5.50
CA LEU A 99 -9.58 -3.79 -6.17
C LEU A 99 -10.75 -4.01 -7.15
N PRO A 100 -11.75 -3.10 -7.18
CA PRO A 100 -12.98 -3.32 -7.95
C PRO A 100 -12.74 -3.48 -9.45
N PHE A 101 -11.78 -2.73 -10.01
CA PHE A 101 -11.45 -2.80 -11.44
C PHE A 101 -10.70 -4.09 -11.84
N GLU A 102 -10.11 -4.82 -10.89
CA GLU A 102 -9.43 -6.09 -11.15
C GLU A 102 -10.41 -7.16 -11.68
N LYS A 103 -11.66 -7.12 -11.21
CA LYS A 103 -12.67 -8.05 -11.69
C LYS A 103 -12.91 -7.89 -13.20
N ASP A 104 -13.13 -6.66 -13.66
CA ASP A 104 -13.33 -6.39 -15.08
C ASP A 104 -12.07 -6.74 -15.90
N PHE A 105 -10.89 -6.42 -15.40
CA PHE A 105 -9.62 -6.76 -16.01
C PHE A 105 -9.47 -8.29 -16.21
N TYR A 106 -9.67 -9.07 -15.18
CA TYR A 106 -9.51 -10.53 -15.27
C TYR A 106 -10.63 -11.20 -16.06
N GLU A 107 -11.89 -10.82 -15.82
CA GLU A 107 -13.03 -11.51 -16.42
C GLU A 107 -13.31 -11.05 -17.87
N ARG A 108 -13.33 -9.73 -18.12
CA ARG A 108 -13.68 -9.21 -19.46
C ARG A 108 -12.51 -9.23 -20.43
N GLU A 109 -11.31 -8.80 -19.99
CA GLU A 109 -10.17 -8.72 -20.90
C GLU A 109 -9.47 -10.08 -21.05
N HIS A 110 -9.47 -10.89 -19.99
CA HIS A 110 -8.73 -12.15 -19.97
C HIS A 110 -9.57 -13.41 -19.82
N GLN A 111 -10.90 -13.36 -19.75
CA GLN A 111 -11.79 -14.52 -19.60
C GLN A 111 -11.29 -15.46 -18.47
N TYR A 112 -10.91 -14.89 -17.34
CA TYR A 112 -10.49 -15.61 -16.15
C TYR A 112 -11.34 -15.19 -14.95
N ARG A 113 -12.15 -16.12 -14.46
CA ARG A 113 -13.09 -15.87 -13.36
C ARG A 113 -12.35 -15.56 -12.06
N VAL A 114 -12.75 -14.49 -11.37
CA VAL A 114 -12.20 -14.07 -10.08
C VAL A 114 -13.32 -13.68 -9.12
N HIS A 115 -13.00 -13.67 -7.82
CA HIS A 115 -13.92 -13.23 -6.78
C HIS A 115 -13.47 -11.89 -6.23
N PHE A 116 -14.26 -10.82 -6.44
CA PHE A 116 -14.03 -9.56 -5.73
C PHE A 116 -14.54 -9.69 -4.30
N VAL A 117 -13.63 -9.59 -3.35
CA VAL A 117 -13.91 -9.82 -1.92
C VAL A 117 -13.96 -8.55 -1.10
N GLY A 118 -13.51 -7.41 -1.66
CA GLY A 118 -13.31 -6.16 -0.94
C GLY A 118 -11.85 -5.98 -0.50
N HIS A 119 -11.55 -4.81 0.06
CA HIS A 119 -10.16 -4.46 0.40
C HIS A 119 -9.88 -4.67 1.90
N PRO A 120 -8.86 -5.48 2.28
CA PRO A 120 -8.57 -5.81 3.69
C PRO A 120 -8.16 -4.62 4.57
N LEU A 121 -7.76 -3.50 3.98
CA LEU A 121 -7.50 -2.28 4.74
C LEU A 121 -8.74 -1.74 5.46
N LEU A 122 -9.94 -1.97 4.94
CA LEU A 122 -11.18 -1.57 5.61
C LEU A 122 -11.35 -2.33 6.92
N ASP A 123 -11.08 -3.64 6.92
CA ASP A 123 -11.12 -4.46 8.14
C ASP A 123 -10.06 -3.99 9.14
N ALA A 124 -8.84 -3.73 8.67
CA ALA A 124 -7.74 -3.28 9.53
C ALA A 124 -8.00 -1.91 10.16
N ILE A 125 -8.67 -1.00 9.43
CA ILE A 125 -9.03 0.32 9.93
C ILE A 125 -10.21 0.24 10.91
N ALA A 126 -11.24 -0.58 10.62
CA ALA A 126 -12.41 -0.75 11.48
C ALA A 126 -12.06 -1.38 12.84
N GLN A 127 -11.08 -2.29 12.87
CA GLN A 127 -10.64 -2.96 14.10
C GLN A 127 -9.73 -2.08 14.99
N ARG A 128 -9.36 -0.89 14.53
CA ARG A 128 -8.52 0.03 15.32
C ARG A 128 -9.29 0.63 16.49
N LYS A 129 -8.56 0.87 17.56
CA LYS A 129 -9.03 1.72 18.66
C LYS A 129 -9.07 3.18 18.18
N GLU A 130 -10.10 3.88 18.56
CA GLU A 130 -10.14 5.32 18.38
C GLU A 130 -9.01 6.00 19.15
N VAL A 131 -8.43 7.02 18.54
CA VAL A 131 -7.34 7.80 19.13
C VAL A 131 -7.86 9.19 19.45
N ASP A 132 -7.79 9.55 20.72
CA ASP A 132 -8.10 10.91 21.15
C ASP A 132 -6.98 11.86 20.75
N GLU A 133 -7.34 12.94 20.02
CA GLU A 133 -6.37 13.90 19.49
C GLU A 133 -5.55 14.57 20.58
N GLN A 134 -6.17 14.94 21.72
CA GLN A 134 -5.48 15.62 22.81
C GLN A 134 -4.47 14.69 23.49
N THR A 135 -4.87 13.45 23.72
CA THR A 135 -4.00 12.40 24.28
C THR A 135 -2.83 12.13 23.34
N PHE A 136 -3.08 11.98 22.04
CA PHE A 136 -2.02 11.77 21.05
C PHE A 136 -1.02 12.92 21.03
N LYS A 137 -1.52 14.17 21.01
CA LYS A 137 -0.66 15.37 21.04
C LYS A 137 0.20 15.42 22.29
N LYS A 138 -0.38 15.17 23.47
CA LYS A 138 0.34 15.17 24.76
C LYS A 138 1.43 14.10 24.79
N GLU A 139 1.12 12.86 24.40
CA GLU A 139 2.08 11.74 24.41
C GLU A 139 3.26 11.94 23.45
N ASN A 140 3.06 12.71 22.38
CA ASN A 140 4.09 12.92 21.38
C ASN A 140 4.71 14.33 21.43
N ASN A 141 4.48 15.09 22.53
CA ASN A 141 4.98 16.46 22.74
C ASN A 141 4.62 17.43 21.61
N LEU A 142 3.40 17.32 21.12
CA LEU A 142 2.83 18.17 20.08
C LEU A 142 2.01 19.31 20.74
N ASP A 143 1.94 20.45 20.09
CA ASP A 143 1.14 21.57 20.56
C ASP A 143 -0.33 21.52 20.06
N VAL A 144 -1.07 22.59 20.28
CA VAL A 144 -2.51 22.69 19.92
C VAL A 144 -2.77 22.85 18.42
N ARG A 145 -1.75 23.21 17.62
CA ARG A 145 -1.92 23.44 16.19
C ARG A 145 -2.43 22.19 15.45
N PRO A 146 -3.19 22.34 14.35
CA PRO A 146 -3.56 21.23 13.52
C PRO A 146 -2.32 20.54 12.90
N ILE A 147 -2.42 19.25 12.71
CA ILE A 147 -1.29 18.41 12.25
C ILE A 147 -1.33 18.24 10.73
N ILE A 148 -0.21 18.49 10.06
CA ILE A 148 0.05 18.03 8.70
C ILE A 148 0.95 16.79 8.79
N ALA A 149 0.42 15.62 8.44
CA ALA A 149 1.20 14.39 8.44
C ALA A 149 2.13 14.34 7.23
N LEU A 150 3.38 13.92 7.46
CA LEU A 150 4.36 13.68 6.40
C LEU A 150 4.67 12.18 6.32
N LEU A 151 4.30 11.55 5.20
CA LEU A 151 4.58 10.15 4.91
C LEU A 151 5.61 10.05 3.78
N PRO A 152 6.91 10.18 4.08
CA PRO A 152 7.94 10.37 3.05
C PRO A 152 8.37 9.07 2.35
N GLY A 153 7.71 7.94 2.64
CA GLY A 153 8.01 6.63 2.06
C GLY A 153 8.68 5.67 3.04
N SER A 154 9.14 4.54 2.52
CA SER A 154 9.67 3.43 3.33
C SER A 154 11.16 3.12 3.12
N ARG A 155 11.81 3.72 2.11
CA ARG A 155 13.22 3.47 1.77
C ARG A 155 14.07 4.71 2.00
N LYS A 156 15.28 4.54 2.56
CA LYS A 156 16.19 5.67 2.88
C LYS A 156 16.37 6.67 1.74
N GLN A 157 16.57 6.19 0.50
CA GLN A 157 16.76 7.07 -0.65
C GLN A 157 15.50 7.87 -1.03
N GLU A 158 14.34 7.24 -0.93
CA GLU A 158 13.03 7.84 -1.15
C GLU A 158 12.76 8.90 -0.08
N ILE A 159 12.86 8.53 1.20
CA ILE A 159 12.67 9.41 2.36
C ILE A 159 13.57 10.65 2.25
N ALA A 160 14.85 10.46 1.92
CA ALA A 160 15.79 11.59 1.82
C ALA A 160 15.41 12.61 0.73
N LYS A 161 14.84 12.13 -0.39
CA LYS A 161 14.33 13.02 -1.45
C LYS A 161 13.03 13.70 -1.06
N MET A 162 12.09 12.91 -0.53
CA MET A 162 10.74 13.39 -0.25
C MET A 162 10.72 14.37 0.90
N LEU A 163 11.43 14.08 2.02
CA LEU A 163 11.50 14.98 3.16
C LEU A 163 12.06 16.36 2.80
N LYS A 164 13.12 16.44 1.97
CA LYS A 164 13.67 17.74 1.54
C LYS A 164 12.62 18.62 0.88
N ILE A 165 11.72 18.03 0.10
CA ILE A 165 10.68 18.77 -0.60
C ILE A 165 9.51 19.05 0.33
N MET A 166 9.04 18.06 1.08
CA MET A 166 7.94 18.21 2.03
C MET A 166 8.26 19.25 3.11
N LEU A 167 9.50 19.27 3.62
CA LEU A 167 9.93 20.23 4.63
C LEU A 167 10.20 21.63 4.06
N SER A 168 10.37 21.80 2.75
CA SER A 168 10.65 23.12 2.16
C SER A 168 9.52 24.13 2.30
N ILE A 169 8.30 23.70 2.65
CA ILE A 169 7.12 24.56 2.81
C ILE A 169 6.78 24.86 4.27
N VAL A 170 7.48 24.28 5.23
CA VAL A 170 7.12 24.34 6.66
C VAL A 170 7.07 25.77 7.17
N ASP A 171 8.03 26.62 6.75
CA ASP A 171 8.11 28.02 7.15
C ASP A 171 6.97 28.89 6.59
N ASP A 172 6.24 28.41 5.57
CA ASP A 172 5.11 29.14 4.98
C ASP A 172 3.76 28.76 5.64
N PHE A 173 3.77 27.78 6.59
CA PHE A 173 2.59 27.23 7.25
C PHE A 173 2.70 27.18 8.78
N HIS A 174 3.08 28.31 9.40
CA HIS A 174 3.29 28.42 10.87
C HIS A 174 2.05 28.09 11.72
N GLN A 175 0.85 28.19 11.14
CA GLN A 175 -0.42 27.83 11.79
C GLN A 175 -0.61 26.33 11.96
N TYR A 176 0.26 25.49 11.35
CA TYR A 176 0.28 24.04 11.45
C TYR A 176 1.56 23.56 12.11
N GLN A 177 1.50 22.36 12.64
CA GLN A 177 2.69 21.56 13.00
C GLN A 177 2.81 20.37 12.04
N PHE A 178 4.04 20.02 11.68
CA PHE A 178 4.32 18.95 10.74
C PHE A 178 4.84 17.73 11.49
N VAL A 179 4.23 16.56 11.26
CA VAL A 179 4.62 15.35 11.97
C VAL A 179 5.03 14.26 10.98
N ILE A 180 6.28 13.85 11.04
CA ILE A 180 6.84 12.80 10.19
C ILE A 180 6.44 11.44 10.75
N ALA A 181 5.77 10.61 9.93
CA ALA A 181 5.58 9.20 10.21
C ALA A 181 6.83 8.41 9.83
N GLY A 182 7.56 7.91 10.83
CA GLY A 182 8.75 7.10 10.63
C GLY A 182 8.43 5.70 10.14
N ALA A 183 9.10 5.26 9.08
CA ALA A 183 9.02 3.89 8.61
C ALA A 183 9.61 2.91 9.66
N PRO A 184 8.95 1.77 9.94
CA PRO A 184 9.37 0.86 11.02
C PRO A 184 10.79 0.30 10.89
N SER A 185 11.31 0.24 9.67
CA SER A 185 12.66 -0.27 9.37
C SER A 185 13.76 0.78 9.41
N ILE A 186 13.42 2.06 9.67
CA ILE A 186 14.37 3.17 9.59
C ILE A 186 14.46 3.89 10.95
N ASP A 187 15.69 3.96 11.46
CA ASP A 187 15.99 4.58 12.76
C ASP A 187 15.75 6.11 12.76
N TYR A 188 15.34 6.65 13.92
CA TYR A 188 15.12 8.09 14.12
C TYR A 188 16.32 8.95 13.73
N HIS A 189 17.56 8.49 13.97
CA HIS A 189 18.76 9.25 13.63
C HIS A 189 18.87 9.55 12.14
N PHE A 190 18.26 8.70 11.30
CA PHE A 190 18.19 8.99 9.87
C PHE A 190 17.32 10.20 9.57
N TYR A 191 16.20 10.39 10.27
CA TYR A 191 15.27 11.49 10.08
C TYR A 191 15.75 12.79 10.72
N LYS A 192 16.37 12.71 11.90
CA LYS A 192 16.87 13.86 12.68
C LYS A 192 17.73 14.82 11.85
N ARG A 193 18.52 14.32 10.91
CA ARG A 193 19.38 15.15 10.04
C ARG A 193 18.61 16.06 9.07
N PHE A 194 17.31 15.83 8.86
CA PHE A 194 16.44 16.64 8.01
C PHE A 194 15.60 17.63 8.82
N ILE A 195 15.38 17.36 10.10
CA ILE A 195 14.55 18.17 10.99
C ILE A 195 15.41 19.32 11.52
N LYS A 196 15.06 20.54 11.14
CA LYS A 196 15.76 21.78 11.55
C LYS A 196 14.81 22.75 12.20
N GLU A 197 13.54 22.69 11.84
CA GLU A 197 12.48 23.61 12.25
C GLU A 197 11.81 23.09 13.54
N GLU A 198 11.46 24.02 14.44
CA GLU A 198 10.84 23.69 15.73
C GLU A 198 9.42 23.13 15.63
N ASN A 199 8.72 23.43 14.53
CA ASN A 199 7.36 22.95 14.28
C ASN A 199 7.32 21.61 13.49
N VAL A 200 8.47 20.90 13.39
CA VAL A 200 8.58 19.57 12.77
C VAL A 200 8.85 18.52 13.83
N HIS A 201 7.95 17.57 13.94
CA HIS A 201 8.01 16.48 14.91
C HIS A 201 8.15 15.12 14.23
N PHE A 202 8.39 14.08 15.01
CA PHE A 202 8.58 12.71 14.50
C PHE A 202 7.85 11.71 15.40
N VAL A 203 7.14 10.77 14.79
CA VAL A 203 6.57 9.61 15.47
C VAL A 203 6.95 8.32 14.75
N SER A 204 7.12 7.23 15.49
CA SER A 204 7.46 5.91 14.96
C SER A 204 6.45 4.88 15.43
N GLY A 205 6.05 3.97 14.51
CA GLY A 205 5.10 2.91 14.82
C GLY A 205 3.65 3.36 15.08
N LYS A 206 3.34 4.64 14.84
CA LYS A 206 2.03 5.25 15.12
C LYS A 206 1.44 5.91 13.86
N THR A 207 1.71 5.38 12.66
CA THR A 207 1.27 6.02 11.39
C THR A 207 -0.25 6.19 11.33
N TYR A 208 -1.01 5.16 11.68
CA TYR A 208 -2.47 5.23 11.64
C TYR A 208 -3.03 6.15 12.73
N ASP A 209 -2.42 6.15 13.91
CA ASP A 209 -2.82 7.05 15.00
C ASP A 209 -2.56 8.50 14.61
N LEU A 210 -1.39 8.79 14.03
CA LEU A 210 -1.07 10.10 13.47
C LEU A 210 -2.10 10.51 12.42
N LEU A 211 -2.36 9.66 11.42
CA LEU A 211 -3.33 9.97 10.36
C LEU A 211 -4.72 10.26 10.91
N SER A 212 -5.20 9.47 11.90
CA SER A 212 -6.56 9.67 12.45
C SER A 212 -6.76 11.02 13.15
N VAL A 213 -5.68 11.69 13.55
CA VAL A 213 -5.73 13.03 14.18
C VAL A 213 -5.14 14.12 13.28
N SER A 214 -4.83 13.81 12.04
CA SER A 214 -4.23 14.77 11.10
C SER A 214 -5.27 15.58 10.34
N TYR A 215 -4.97 16.85 10.17
CA TYR A 215 -5.80 17.76 9.38
C TYR A 215 -5.65 17.55 7.86
N ALA A 216 -4.44 17.33 7.40
CA ALA A 216 -4.09 16.96 6.02
C ALA A 216 -2.78 16.16 5.99
N ALA A 217 -2.40 15.63 4.83
CA ALA A 217 -1.18 14.86 4.68
C ALA A 217 -0.44 15.14 3.36
N LEU A 218 0.89 15.02 3.42
CA LEU A 218 1.76 14.93 2.24
C LEU A 218 2.27 13.48 2.18
N VAL A 219 1.87 12.75 1.15
CA VAL A 219 2.05 11.29 1.11
C VAL A 219 2.84 10.87 -0.11
N THR A 220 3.91 10.11 0.08
CA THR A 220 4.63 9.48 -1.03
C THR A 220 3.75 8.39 -1.67
N SER A 221 3.68 8.40 -3.00
CA SER A 221 2.87 7.42 -3.76
C SER A 221 3.17 5.97 -3.34
N GLY A 222 2.12 5.22 -3.04
CA GLY A 222 2.15 3.83 -2.57
C GLY A 222 0.83 3.47 -1.90
N THR A 223 0.78 2.37 -1.17
CA THR A 223 -0.40 1.95 -0.39
C THR A 223 -0.82 2.97 0.66
N ALA A 224 0.14 3.76 1.16
CA ALA A 224 -0.12 4.83 2.13
C ALA A 224 -1.13 5.87 1.66
N THR A 225 -1.28 6.11 0.35
CA THR A 225 -2.30 7.01 -0.18
C THR A 225 -3.71 6.48 0.07
N LEU A 226 -3.93 5.19 -0.13
CA LEU A 226 -5.22 4.59 0.16
C LEU A 226 -5.50 4.55 1.68
N GLU A 227 -4.49 4.24 2.49
CA GLU A 227 -4.59 4.28 3.96
C GLU A 227 -4.99 5.66 4.46
N THR A 228 -4.35 6.71 3.93
CA THR A 228 -4.63 8.12 4.28
C THR A 228 -6.07 8.51 3.93
N ALA A 229 -6.52 8.20 2.71
CA ALA A 229 -7.89 8.46 2.28
C ALA A 229 -8.92 7.70 3.10
N LEU A 230 -8.66 6.42 3.43
CA LEU A 230 -9.54 5.60 4.26
C LEU A 230 -9.58 6.05 5.73
N LEU A 231 -8.59 6.78 6.20
CA LEU A 231 -8.60 7.47 7.50
C LEU A 231 -9.20 8.89 7.42
N ASN A 232 -9.85 9.23 6.29
CA ASN A 232 -10.49 10.53 6.03
C ASN A 232 -9.52 11.72 6.12
N VAL A 233 -8.27 11.56 5.71
CA VAL A 233 -7.29 12.64 5.69
C VAL A 233 -7.09 13.14 4.25
N PRO A 234 -7.46 14.38 3.93
CA PRO A 234 -7.15 14.98 2.63
C PRO A 234 -5.64 15.03 2.41
N GLU A 235 -5.19 14.64 1.21
CA GLU A 235 -3.78 14.46 0.94
C GLU A 235 -3.31 15.05 -0.39
N VAL A 236 -2.02 15.40 -0.44
CA VAL A 236 -1.28 15.60 -1.69
C VAL A 236 -0.35 14.43 -1.89
N VAL A 237 -0.48 13.75 -3.02
CA VAL A 237 0.38 12.63 -3.38
C VAL A 237 1.65 13.15 -4.03
N CYS A 238 2.78 12.79 -3.47
CA CYS A 238 4.10 13.25 -3.86
C CYS A 238 4.92 12.09 -4.45
N TYR A 239 5.53 12.29 -5.61
CA TYR A 239 6.42 11.28 -6.20
C TYR A 239 7.60 11.88 -6.94
N LYS A 240 8.81 11.49 -6.54
CA LYS A 240 10.06 11.87 -7.22
C LYS A 240 11.03 10.71 -7.27
N GLY A 241 10.95 9.92 -8.32
CA GLY A 241 11.83 8.78 -8.58
C GLY A 241 13.15 9.17 -9.28
N ASN A 242 13.92 8.15 -9.66
CA ASN A 242 15.03 8.34 -10.59
C ASN A 242 14.48 8.69 -11.98
N TRP A 243 15.02 9.70 -12.64
CA TRP A 243 14.52 10.19 -13.92
C TRP A 243 14.49 9.08 -15.00
N ILE A 244 15.54 8.29 -15.12
CA ILE A 244 15.64 7.20 -16.10
C ILE A 244 14.59 6.13 -15.80
N SER A 245 14.50 5.68 -14.54
CA SER A 245 13.52 4.68 -14.11
C SER A 245 12.08 5.15 -14.32
N TYR A 246 11.79 6.43 -14.09
CA TYR A 246 10.48 7.00 -14.33
C TYR A 246 10.10 7.00 -15.81
N HIS A 247 10.99 7.42 -16.71
CA HIS A 247 10.70 7.42 -18.15
C HIS A 247 10.57 6.03 -18.72
N ILE A 248 11.31 5.05 -18.22
CA ILE A 248 11.13 3.63 -18.55
C ILE A 248 9.76 3.15 -18.04
N ALA A 249 9.46 3.39 -16.78
CA ALA A 249 8.18 3.01 -16.17
C ALA A 249 6.99 3.63 -16.89
N LYS A 250 7.05 4.93 -17.22
CA LYS A 250 5.99 5.65 -17.96
C LYS A 250 5.69 5.05 -19.35
N ARG A 251 6.68 4.41 -19.99
CA ARG A 251 6.49 3.74 -21.28
C ARG A 251 5.89 2.34 -21.16
N ILE A 252 6.15 1.68 -20.03
CA ILE A 252 5.71 0.29 -19.78
C ILE A 252 4.36 0.28 -19.06
N ILE A 253 4.15 1.21 -18.14
CA ILE A 253 2.97 1.32 -17.28
C ILE A 253 1.96 2.23 -17.98
N LYS A 254 0.83 1.66 -18.38
CA LYS A 254 -0.27 2.38 -19.05
C LYS A 254 -1.30 2.97 -18.07
N LEU A 255 -0.86 3.31 -16.84
CA LEU A 255 -1.75 3.83 -15.83
C LEU A 255 -1.97 5.33 -16.00
N LYS A 256 -3.22 5.76 -15.85
CA LYS A 256 -3.65 7.16 -15.89
C LYS A 256 -3.25 7.91 -14.61
N TYR A 257 -3.19 7.22 -13.49
CA TYR A 257 -2.88 7.74 -12.15
C TYR A 257 -1.84 6.87 -11.46
N ILE A 258 -1.15 7.44 -10.45
CA ILE A 258 -0.16 6.69 -9.65
C ILE A 258 -0.66 6.36 -8.22
N SER A 259 -1.70 7.06 -7.73
CA SER A 259 -2.33 6.75 -6.45
C SER A 259 -3.46 5.73 -6.64
N LEU A 260 -3.60 4.82 -5.68
CA LEU A 260 -4.72 3.86 -5.68
C LEU A 260 -6.07 4.57 -5.57
N VAL A 261 -6.14 5.69 -4.86
CA VAL A 261 -7.35 6.51 -4.73
C VAL A 261 -7.88 6.92 -6.09
N ASN A 262 -7.04 7.56 -6.91
CA ASN A 262 -7.43 8.04 -8.24
C ASN A 262 -7.70 6.88 -9.21
N LEU A 263 -6.92 5.79 -9.12
CA LEU A 263 -7.13 4.57 -9.93
C LEU A 263 -8.48 3.92 -9.64
N ILE A 264 -8.84 3.74 -8.38
CA ILE A 264 -10.11 3.12 -7.97
C ILE A 264 -11.29 4.01 -8.35
N MET A 265 -11.12 5.32 -8.20
CA MET A 265 -12.18 6.28 -8.50
C MET A 265 -12.28 6.62 -10.00
N ASP A 266 -11.25 6.31 -10.79
CA ASP A 266 -11.05 6.72 -12.21
C ASP A 266 -11.22 8.24 -12.42
N LYS A 267 -10.82 9.02 -11.42
CA LYS A 267 -10.82 10.49 -11.46
C LYS A 267 -9.78 11.08 -10.51
N PRO A 268 -9.36 12.36 -10.70
CA PRO A 268 -8.38 13.01 -9.85
C PRO A 268 -9.02 13.48 -8.53
N VAL A 269 -9.27 12.55 -7.60
CA VAL A 269 -9.77 12.85 -6.25
C VAL A 269 -8.72 13.56 -5.42
N VAL A 270 -7.47 13.07 -5.51
CA VAL A 270 -6.30 13.65 -4.83
C VAL A 270 -5.31 14.18 -5.87
N THR A 271 -4.66 15.31 -5.57
CA THR A 271 -3.64 15.86 -6.48
C THR A 271 -2.38 15.02 -6.43
N GLU A 272 -1.86 14.64 -7.60
CA GLU A 272 -0.61 13.91 -7.77
C GLU A 272 0.47 14.85 -8.30
N LEU A 273 1.44 15.23 -7.47
CA LEU A 273 2.62 15.99 -7.87
C LEU A 273 3.76 15.03 -8.21
N ILE A 274 4.03 14.89 -9.52
CA ILE A 274 4.94 13.87 -10.04
C ILE A 274 6.18 14.53 -10.65
N GLN A 275 7.37 14.09 -10.25
CA GLN A 275 8.67 14.49 -10.84
C GLN A 275 8.87 16.01 -10.89
N GLY A 276 8.73 16.62 -12.08
CA GLY A 276 8.91 18.06 -12.32
C GLY A 276 7.82 18.92 -11.69
N ASP A 277 6.61 18.37 -11.50
CA ASP A 277 5.48 19.06 -10.89
C ASP A 277 5.63 19.13 -9.36
N LEU A 278 6.43 18.24 -8.76
CA LEU A 278 6.74 18.27 -7.33
C LEU A 278 7.79 19.34 -7.03
N THR A 279 7.31 20.58 -6.94
CA THR A 279 8.08 21.78 -6.59
C THR A 279 7.54 22.39 -5.29
N LYS A 280 8.34 23.20 -4.59
CA LYS A 280 7.88 23.96 -3.41
C LYS A 280 6.60 24.74 -3.73
N LYS A 281 6.59 25.54 -4.80
CA LYS A 281 5.44 26.36 -5.23
C LYS A 281 4.16 25.56 -5.44
N ASN A 282 4.24 24.42 -6.15
CA ASN A 282 3.06 23.61 -6.42
C ASN A 282 2.57 22.93 -5.14
N LEU A 283 3.51 22.45 -4.29
CA LEU A 283 3.17 21.81 -3.01
C LEU A 283 2.47 22.79 -2.06
N GLU A 284 2.94 24.04 -1.97
CA GLU A 284 2.28 25.13 -1.23
C GLU A 284 0.86 25.39 -1.75
N ALA A 285 0.72 25.51 -3.08
CA ALA A 285 -0.58 25.76 -3.70
C ALA A 285 -1.58 24.63 -3.42
N GLU A 286 -1.14 23.36 -3.53
CA GLU A 286 -2.02 22.22 -3.28
C GLU A 286 -2.33 22.04 -1.80
N LEU A 287 -1.36 22.25 -0.88
CA LEU A 287 -1.65 22.22 0.55
C LEU A 287 -2.62 23.33 0.94
N ASN A 288 -2.49 24.54 0.40
CA ASN A 288 -3.45 25.63 0.62
C ASN A 288 -4.88 25.25 0.14
N LYS A 289 -5.03 24.56 -0.99
CA LYS A 289 -6.33 24.05 -1.44
C LYS A 289 -6.94 23.08 -0.43
N LEU A 290 -6.14 22.15 0.12
CA LEU A 290 -6.59 21.20 1.14
C LEU A 290 -7.07 21.87 2.43
N THR A 291 -6.68 23.12 2.69
CA THR A 291 -7.14 23.88 3.86
C THR A 291 -8.46 24.62 3.63
N THR A 292 -8.95 24.70 2.40
CA THR A 292 -10.21 25.37 2.07
C THR A 292 -11.41 24.46 2.32
N TYR A 293 -12.46 25.00 2.98
CA TYR A 293 -13.67 24.24 3.31
C TYR A 293 -14.30 23.54 2.10
N ARG A 294 -14.48 24.26 0.99
CA ARG A 294 -15.12 23.74 -0.22
C ARG A 294 -14.36 22.55 -0.80
N HIS A 295 -13.05 22.66 -0.91
CA HIS A 295 -12.24 21.58 -1.47
C HIS A 295 -12.22 20.35 -0.56
N ARG A 296 -12.08 20.54 0.76
CA ARG A 296 -12.16 19.45 1.73
C ARG A 296 -13.49 18.70 1.65
N TYR A 297 -14.60 19.43 1.53
CA TYR A 297 -15.94 18.83 1.42
C TYR A 297 -16.04 17.90 0.20
N GLU A 298 -15.55 18.31 -0.97
CA GLU A 298 -15.55 17.46 -2.17
C GLU A 298 -14.65 16.23 -2.00
N VAL A 299 -13.47 16.37 -1.39
CA VAL A 299 -12.58 15.25 -1.10
C VAL A 299 -13.26 14.24 -0.17
N PHE A 300 -13.89 14.69 0.91
CA PHE A 300 -14.58 13.79 1.84
C PHE A 300 -15.75 13.06 1.17
N LYS A 301 -16.51 13.73 0.34
CA LYS A 301 -17.58 13.09 -0.45
C LYS A 301 -17.04 11.99 -1.34
N ASP A 302 -15.90 12.22 -1.98
CA ASP A 302 -15.24 11.22 -2.81
C ASP A 302 -14.66 10.06 -1.98
N TYR A 303 -14.17 10.31 -0.77
CA TYR A 303 -13.70 9.25 0.14
C TYR A 303 -14.84 8.34 0.64
N VAL A 304 -16.05 8.86 0.80
CA VAL A 304 -17.23 8.01 1.05
C VAL A 304 -17.48 7.06 -0.11
N LEU A 305 -17.51 7.58 -1.35
CA LEU A 305 -17.68 6.75 -2.55
C LEU A 305 -16.52 5.76 -2.76
N LEU A 306 -15.31 6.13 -2.39
CA LEU A 306 -14.14 5.24 -2.43
C LEU A 306 -14.34 4.02 -1.53
N ARG A 307 -14.83 4.22 -0.29
CA ARG A 307 -15.14 3.13 0.64
C ARG A 307 -16.22 2.19 0.10
N GLU A 308 -17.28 2.74 -0.49
CA GLU A 308 -18.34 1.96 -1.12
C GLU A 308 -17.79 1.10 -2.27
N ARG A 309 -16.97 1.69 -3.14
CA ARG A 309 -16.34 0.95 -4.26
C ARG A 309 -15.41 -0.16 -3.80
N LEU A 310 -14.75 -0.01 -2.67
CA LEU A 310 -13.88 -1.03 -2.08
C LEU A 310 -14.64 -2.20 -1.45
N GLY A 311 -15.96 -2.16 -1.40
CA GLY A 311 -16.81 -3.30 -1.03
C GLY A 311 -17.13 -3.43 0.45
N GLY A 312 -16.83 -2.42 1.28
CA GLY A 312 -17.10 -2.44 2.71
C GLY A 312 -16.16 -3.35 3.50
N GLU A 313 -16.49 -3.57 4.76
CA GLU A 313 -15.77 -4.44 5.69
C GLU A 313 -16.08 -5.94 5.43
N GLY A 314 -15.28 -6.84 6.02
CA GLY A 314 -15.46 -8.29 5.94
C GLY A 314 -14.70 -8.96 4.78
N ALA A 315 -13.74 -8.30 4.14
CA ALA A 315 -12.98 -8.86 3.02
C ALA A 315 -12.27 -10.18 3.36
N SER A 316 -11.64 -10.24 4.53
CA SER A 316 -10.91 -11.43 4.98
C SER A 316 -11.85 -12.59 5.34
N GLU A 317 -12.97 -12.31 6.00
CA GLU A 317 -13.99 -13.30 6.34
C GLU A 317 -14.68 -13.86 5.10
N LYS A 318 -15.05 -12.98 4.16
CA LYS A 318 -15.62 -13.37 2.86
C LYS A 318 -14.66 -14.27 2.08
N THR A 319 -13.36 -13.93 2.08
CA THR A 319 -12.34 -14.76 1.43
C THR A 319 -12.26 -16.14 2.06
N ALA A 320 -12.17 -16.22 3.39
CA ALA A 320 -12.12 -17.48 4.13
C ALA A 320 -13.37 -18.35 3.87
N SER A 321 -14.56 -17.75 3.89
CA SER A 321 -15.81 -18.44 3.60
C SER A 321 -15.88 -19.00 2.19
N LEU A 322 -15.39 -18.26 1.19
CA LEU A 322 -15.31 -18.73 -0.19
C LEU A 322 -14.32 -19.89 -0.34
N ILE A 323 -13.15 -19.81 0.30
CA ILE A 323 -12.15 -20.89 0.28
C ILE A 323 -12.75 -22.17 0.91
N LEU A 324 -13.36 -22.07 2.09
CA LEU A 324 -13.98 -23.23 2.76
C LEU A 324 -15.07 -23.89 1.92
N ARG A 325 -15.91 -23.08 1.26
CA ARG A 325 -16.95 -23.61 0.36
C ARG A 325 -16.32 -24.40 -0.80
N GLN A 326 -15.28 -23.87 -1.44
CA GLN A 326 -14.61 -24.57 -2.55
C GLN A 326 -13.92 -25.87 -2.09
N CYS A 327 -13.40 -25.91 -0.85
CA CYS A 327 -12.82 -27.14 -0.29
C CYS A 327 -13.87 -28.21 0.02
N GLN A 328 -15.14 -27.83 0.24
CA GLN A 328 -16.25 -28.78 0.49
C GLN A 328 -16.88 -29.31 -0.81
N GLU A 329 -16.76 -28.56 -1.90
CA GLU A 329 -17.33 -28.92 -3.21
C GLU A 329 -16.39 -29.82 -4.06
N ASN A 330 -15.10 -29.92 -3.69
CA ASN A 330 -14.09 -30.80 -4.30
C ASN A 330 -13.86 -32.06 -3.46
#